data_4bc5fd1db915a6fd9ecf889ac3b71fbf
#
_entry.id   4bc5fd1db915a6fd9ecf889ac3b71fbf
#
_cell.length_a   1.000
_cell.length_b   1.000
_cell.length_c   1.000
_cell.angle_alpha   90.00
_cell.angle_beta   90.00
_cell.angle_gamma   90.00
#
_symmetry.space_group_name_H-M   'P 1'
#
loop_
_entity.id
_entity.type
_entity.pdbx_description
1 polymer ?
#
loop_
_entity_poly.entity_id
_entity_poly.type
_entity_poly.pdbx_seq_one_letter_code
_entity_poly.pdbx_strand_id
1 'polypeptide(L)'
;RQMCIRDRKNIIISRKNAYHGSTLGGASLGGMNAMHQQGGLPIPNVQHINQPDWWAEGGELSPEEFGLARARELEEAIVEFGEERVAAFIAEPVQGAGGVIVAPDTYWPEIQRICDKYEIILIADEVICGFGRTGNWFGSQTMKIRPDIMTIAKGLSSGYQPIGGSIVSRKIAEVIG
;
A
#
# COMPACT_ATOMS: atom_id res chain seq x y z
N ARG A 1 -17.88 -11.68 10.68
CA ARG A 1 -17.93 -11.07 9.33
C ARG A 1 -16.98 -11.82 8.43
N GLN A 2 -17.45 -12.19 7.27
CA GLN A 2 -16.77 -13.09 6.33
C GLN A 2 -15.61 -12.35 5.67
N MET A 3 -14.49 -13.06 5.45
CA MET A 3 -13.30 -12.49 4.81
C MET A 3 -13.59 -12.08 3.37
N CYS A 4 -12.90 -11.06 2.90
CA CYS A 4 -13.05 -10.46 1.56
C CYS A 4 -13.10 -11.49 0.42
N ILE A 5 -12.28 -12.55 0.45
CA ILE A 5 -12.27 -13.62 -0.57
C ILE A 5 -13.60 -14.38 -0.62
N ARG A 6 -14.21 -14.63 0.53
CA ARG A 6 -15.51 -15.30 0.63
C ARG A 6 -16.63 -14.44 0.07
N ASP A 7 -16.50 -13.12 0.16
CA ASP A 7 -17.46 -12.14 -0.34
C ASP A 7 -17.18 -11.68 -1.78
N ARG A 8 -16.35 -12.43 -2.54
CA ARG A 8 -15.91 -12.16 -3.91
C ARG A 8 -14.97 -10.97 -4.07
N LYS A 9 -14.47 -10.36 -3.00
CA LYS A 9 -13.45 -9.31 -3.06
C LYS A 9 -12.09 -9.96 -3.40
N ASN A 10 -11.66 -9.84 -4.63
CA ASN A 10 -10.48 -10.51 -5.16
C ASN A 10 -9.44 -9.57 -5.80
N ILE A 11 -9.73 -8.27 -5.85
CA ILE A 11 -8.82 -7.27 -6.42
C ILE A 11 -8.00 -6.63 -5.30
N ILE A 12 -6.70 -6.56 -5.50
CA ILE A 12 -5.79 -5.79 -4.66
C ILE A 12 -5.22 -4.65 -5.50
N ILE A 13 -5.28 -3.44 -4.96
CA ILE A 13 -4.74 -2.25 -5.59
C ILE A 13 -3.41 -1.91 -4.93
N SER A 14 -2.41 -1.57 -5.73
CA SER A 14 -1.09 -1.10 -5.31
C SER A 14 -0.68 0.13 -6.11
N ARG A 15 0.58 0.53 -6.04
CA ARG A 15 1.10 1.72 -6.74
C ARG A 15 2.18 1.35 -7.76
N LYS A 16 2.30 2.13 -8.82
CA LYS A 16 3.47 2.11 -9.71
C LYS A 16 4.75 2.34 -8.91
N ASN A 17 5.83 1.71 -9.30
CA ASN A 17 7.14 1.73 -8.64
C ASN A 17 7.16 1.25 -7.17
N ALA A 18 6.07 0.69 -6.65
CA ALA A 18 6.07 0.04 -5.35
C ALA A 18 6.94 -1.23 -5.36
N TYR A 19 7.48 -1.60 -4.19
CA TYR A 19 8.23 -2.85 -4.02
C TYR A 19 7.72 -3.61 -2.79
N HIS A 20 7.18 -4.80 -3.02
CA HIS A 20 6.61 -5.64 -1.95
C HIS A 20 7.25 -7.04 -1.89
N GLY A 21 8.47 -7.17 -2.40
CA GLY A 21 9.22 -8.42 -2.43
C GLY A 21 9.34 -9.02 -3.83
N SER A 22 10.07 -10.13 -3.94
CA SER A 22 10.42 -10.78 -5.21
C SER A 22 9.75 -12.15 -5.41
N THR A 23 8.89 -12.58 -4.49
CA THR A 23 8.01 -13.74 -4.73
C THR A 23 6.99 -13.41 -5.81
N LEU A 24 6.35 -14.42 -6.41
CA LEU A 24 5.32 -14.21 -7.43
C LEU A 24 4.25 -13.20 -6.98
N GLY A 25 3.75 -13.33 -5.76
CA GLY A 25 2.79 -12.39 -5.17
C GLY A 25 3.40 -11.01 -4.90
N GLY A 26 4.57 -10.96 -4.26
CA GLY A 26 5.25 -9.71 -3.94
C GLY A 26 5.63 -8.91 -5.18
N ALA A 27 6.17 -9.57 -6.22
CA ALA A 27 6.51 -8.94 -7.49
C ALA A 27 5.26 -8.47 -8.26
N SER A 28 4.15 -9.18 -8.14
CA SER A 28 2.87 -8.75 -8.73
C SER A 28 2.29 -7.53 -8.03
N LEU A 29 2.32 -7.49 -6.69
CA LEU A 29 1.89 -6.34 -5.90
C LEU A 29 2.83 -5.14 -6.08
N GLY A 30 4.13 -5.40 -6.30
CA GLY A 30 5.06 -4.36 -6.72
C GLY A 30 4.66 -3.77 -8.08
N GLY A 31 5.01 -2.51 -8.31
CA GLY A 31 4.69 -1.79 -9.53
C GLY A 31 5.89 -1.48 -10.41
N MET A 32 7.01 -2.17 -10.21
CA MET A 32 8.24 -1.97 -10.98
C MET A 32 8.16 -2.69 -12.33
N ASN A 33 8.18 -1.93 -13.43
CA ASN A 33 8.09 -2.47 -14.80
C ASN A 33 9.12 -3.57 -15.08
N ALA A 34 10.36 -3.43 -14.61
CA ALA A 34 11.41 -4.42 -14.81
C ALA A 34 11.08 -5.79 -14.18
N MET A 35 10.33 -5.80 -13.07
CA MET A 35 9.87 -7.05 -12.45
C MET A 35 8.71 -7.65 -13.22
N HIS A 36 7.81 -6.84 -13.75
CA HIS A 36 6.67 -7.29 -14.54
C HIS A 36 7.05 -7.85 -15.93
N GLN A 37 8.23 -7.52 -16.43
CA GLN A 37 8.75 -8.12 -17.68
C GLN A 37 9.16 -9.60 -17.51
N GLN A 38 9.21 -10.09 -16.29
CA GLN A 38 9.44 -11.52 -16.01
C GLN A 38 8.12 -12.28 -16.13
N GLY A 39 8.08 -13.27 -17.00
CA GLY A 39 6.91 -13.99 -17.49
C GLY A 39 5.71 -14.14 -16.57
N GLY A 40 4.56 -13.67 -17.03
CA GLY A 40 3.27 -13.85 -16.37
C GLY A 40 2.94 -12.89 -15.24
N LEU A 41 3.71 -11.82 -15.06
CA LEU A 41 3.43 -10.79 -14.05
C LEU A 41 2.80 -9.52 -14.65
N PRO A 42 1.99 -8.80 -13.89
CA PRO A 42 1.43 -9.20 -12.59
C PRO A 42 0.40 -10.34 -12.74
N ILE A 43 0.17 -11.08 -11.64
CA ILE A 43 -0.92 -12.08 -11.61
C ILE A 43 -2.28 -11.39 -11.76
N PRO A 44 -3.33 -12.10 -12.23
CA PRO A 44 -4.67 -11.54 -12.35
C PRO A 44 -5.18 -10.91 -11.04
N ASN A 45 -5.99 -9.85 -11.17
CA ASN A 45 -6.60 -9.13 -10.04
C ASN A 45 -5.65 -8.29 -9.17
N VAL A 46 -4.44 -8.00 -9.64
CA VAL A 46 -3.59 -6.95 -9.08
C VAL A 46 -3.62 -5.74 -10.01
N GLN A 47 -3.95 -4.59 -9.46
CA GLN A 47 -4.08 -3.32 -10.17
C GLN A 47 -3.14 -2.27 -9.60
N HIS A 48 -2.67 -1.33 -10.42
CA HIS A 48 -1.73 -0.31 -10.01
C HIS A 48 -2.23 1.08 -10.36
N ILE A 49 -2.35 1.94 -9.36
CA ILE A 49 -2.56 3.38 -9.51
C ILE A 49 -1.22 4.12 -9.56
N ASN A 50 -1.24 5.41 -9.90
CA ASN A 50 -0.02 6.20 -9.95
C ASN A 50 0.62 6.40 -8.56
N GLN A 51 1.92 6.61 -8.56
CA GLN A 51 2.69 6.96 -7.37
C GLN A 51 2.47 8.42 -6.97
N PRO A 52 2.59 8.78 -5.68
CA PRO A 52 2.41 10.17 -5.25
C PRO A 52 3.73 10.97 -5.29
N ASP A 53 4.44 10.94 -6.41
CA ASP A 53 5.71 11.65 -6.62
C ASP A 53 5.47 13.06 -7.16
N TRP A 54 5.23 14.02 -6.26
CA TRP A 54 5.00 15.41 -6.64
C TRP A 54 6.21 16.04 -7.33
N TRP A 55 7.42 15.68 -6.92
CA TRP A 55 8.65 16.25 -7.51
C TRP A 55 8.82 15.87 -8.98
N ALA A 56 8.41 14.68 -9.36
CA ALA A 56 8.51 14.20 -10.73
C ALA A 56 7.26 14.46 -11.57
N GLU A 57 6.08 14.47 -10.95
CA GLU A 57 4.80 14.40 -11.64
C GLU A 57 3.81 15.52 -11.27
N GLY A 58 4.16 16.41 -10.33
CA GLY A 58 3.27 17.47 -9.82
C GLY A 58 2.88 18.52 -10.85
N GLY A 59 3.76 18.80 -11.80
CA GLY A 59 3.50 19.82 -12.82
C GLY A 59 3.24 21.20 -12.19
N GLU A 60 2.10 21.79 -12.52
CA GLU A 60 1.66 23.10 -11.99
C GLU A 60 0.85 23.00 -10.70
N LEU A 61 0.52 21.77 -10.23
CA LEU A 61 -0.26 21.57 -9.02
C LEU A 61 0.57 21.85 -7.76
N SER A 62 -0.05 22.45 -6.76
CA SER A 62 0.54 22.50 -5.42
C SER A 62 0.70 21.07 -4.84
N PRO A 63 1.60 20.86 -3.88
CA PRO A 63 1.73 19.56 -3.20
C PRO A 63 0.38 19.07 -2.65
N GLU A 64 -0.41 19.97 -2.07
CA GLU A 64 -1.69 19.66 -1.47
C GLU A 64 -2.72 19.18 -2.50
N GLU A 65 -2.84 19.89 -3.63
CA GLU A 65 -3.74 19.53 -4.72
C GLU A 65 -3.33 18.22 -5.38
N PHE A 66 -2.04 18.04 -5.61
CA PHE A 66 -1.49 16.81 -6.17
C PHE A 66 -1.71 15.62 -5.25
N GLY A 67 -1.46 15.76 -3.96
CA GLY A 67 -1.68 14.71 -2.98
C GLY A 67 -3.12 14.23 -2.96
N LEU A 68 -4.09 15.15 -2.97
CA LEU A 68 -5.51 14.83 -3.07
C LEU A 68 -5.85 14.15 -4.41
N ALA A 69 -5.34 14.68 -5.53
CA ALA A 69 -5.61 14.12 -6.86
C ALA A 69 -5.11 12.67 -6.94
N ARG A 70 -3.88 12.42 -6.50
CA ARG A 70 -3.30 11.06 -6.49
C ARG A 70 -4.03 10.08 -5.55
N ALA A 71 -4.49 10.56 -4.39
CA ALA A 71 -5.27 9.72 -3.49
C ALA A 71 -6.64 9.35 -4.08
N ARG A 72 -7.29 10.26 -4.80
CA ARG A 72 -8.60 10.02 -5.44
C ARG A 72 -8.54 8.98 -6.55
N GLU A 73 -7.38 8.76 -7.18
CA GLU A 73 -7.21 7.65 -8.12
C GLU A 73 -7.54 6.29 -7.48
N LEU A 74 -7.34 6.13 -6.16
CA LEU A 74 -7.79 4.93 -5.46
C LEU A 74 -9.33 4.82 -5.48
N GLU A 75 -10.02 5.91 -5.22
CA GLU A 75 -11.49 5.94 -5.24
C GLU A 75 -12.03 5.65 -6.65
N GLU A 76 -11.45 6.27 -7.66
CA GLU A 76 -11.78 6.03 -9.08
C GLU A 76 -11.58 4.55 -9.46
N ALA A 77 -10.45 3.96 -9.08
CA ALA A 77 -10.17 2.55 -9.33
C ALA A 77 -11.15 1.62 -8.60
N ILE A 78 -11.54 1.93 -7.36
CA ILE A 78 -12.53 1.15 -6.63
C ILE A 78 -13.88 1.15 -7.36
N VAL A 79 -14.31 2.31 -7.82
CA VAL A 79 -15.59 2.45 -8.56
C VAL A 79 -15.51 1.75 -9.91
N GLU A 80 -14.40 1.89 -10.64
CA GLU A 80 -14.18 1.26 -11.95
C GLU A 80 -14.21 -0.27 -11.87
N PHE A 81 -13.51 -0.85 -10.89
CA PHE A 81 -13.41 -2.31 -10.75
C PHE A 81 -14.60 -2.94 -10.01
N GLY A 82 -15.39 -2.13 -9.33
CA GLY A 82 -16.53 -2.53 -8.50
C GLY A 82 -16.16 -2.64 -7.02
N GLU A 83 -16.89 -1.89 -6.19
CA GLU A 83 -16.68 -1.80 -4.73
C GLU A 83 -16.72 -3.17 -4.04
N GLU A 84 -17.60 -4.05 -4.53
CA GLU A 84 -17.78 -5.40 -4.03
C GLU A 84 -16.64 -6.35 -4.41
N ARG A 85 -15.72 -5.93 -5.29
CA ARG A 85 -14.60 -6.75 -5.77
C ARG A 85 -13.25 -6.35 -5.19
N VAL A 86 -13.10 -5.09 -4.76
CA VAL A 86 -11.83 -4.60 -4.21
C VAL A 86 -11.68 -5.04 -2.76
N ALA A 87 -10.62 -5.79 -2.48
CA ALA A 87 -10.33 -6.34 -1.16
C ALA A 87 -9.44 -5.42 -0.32
N ALA A 88 -8.39 -4.86 -0.93
CA ALA A 88 -7.36 -4.15 -0.19
C ALA A 88 -6.63 -3.13 -1.07
N PHE A 89 -6.06 -2.13 -0.41
CA PHE A 89 -5.00 -1.29 -0.93
C PHE A 89 -3.71 -1.55 -0.14
N ILE A 90 -2.61 -1.84 -0.85
CA ILE A 90 -1.28 -2.04 -0.25
C ILE A 90 -0.34 -0.92 -0.67
N ALA A 91 0.36 -0.34 0.29
CA ALA A 91 1.32 0.72 0.01
C ALA A 91 2.39 0.89 1.11
N GLU A 92 3.59 1.30 0.71
CA GLU A 92 4.65 1.74 1.61
C GLU A 92 4.33 3.16 2.12
N PRO A 93 4.45 3.49 3.41
CA PRO A 93 4.32 4.88 3.90
C PRO A 93 5.22 5.86 3.16
N VAL A 94 6.46 5.45 2.86
CA VAL A 94 7.37 6.07 1.91
C VAL A 94 7.84 4.98 0.95
N GLN A 95 7.69 5.19 -0.37
CA GLN A 95 8.16 4.21 -1.35
C GLN A 95 9.70 4.20 -1.37
N GLY A 96 10.29 3.18 -0.75
CA GLY A 96 11.74 3.12 -0.61
C GLY A 96 12.46 2.79 -1.91
N ALA A 97 12.32 1.57 -2.39
CA ALA A 97 12.98 1.07 -3.60
C ALA A 97 12.56 1.81 -4.88
N GLY A 98 11.36 2.35 -4.90
CA GLY A 98 10.83 3.14 -6.02
C GLY A 98 11.47 4.52 -6.21
N GLY A 99 12.32 4.97 -5.27
CA GLY A 99 13.01 6.26 -5.39
C GLY A 99 12.92 7.15 -4.14
N VAL A 100 12.60 6.60 -2.99
CA VAL A 100 12.37 7.35 -1.72
C VAL A 100 11.28 8.40 -1.91
N ILE A 101 10.15 7.97 -2.48
CA ILE A 101 9.03 8.85 -2.78
C ILE A 101 8.22 9.13 -1.52
N VAL A 102 8.22 10.39 -1.10
CA VAL A 102 7.44 10.89 0.03
C VAL A 102 6.18 11.57 -0.51
N ALA A 103 5.03 11.03 -0.16
CA ALA A 103 3.75 11.61 -0.58
C ALA A 103 3.51 12.97 0.09
N PRO A 104 2.83 13.93 -0.59
CA PRO A 104 2.35 15.14 0.05
C PRO A 104 1.44 14.86 1.25
N ASP A 105 1.39 15.79 2.21
CA ASP A 105 0.70 15.63 3.49
C ASP A 105 -0.80 15.30 3.36
N THR A 106 -1.43 15.71 2.27
CA THR A 106 -2.86 15.47 2.00
C THR A 106 -3.16 14.06 1.48
N TYR A 107 -2.15 13.33 0.99
CA TYR A 107 -2.33 12.02 0.36
C TYR A 107 -2.86 10.96 1.35
N TRP A 108 -2.12 10.73 2.43
CA TRP A 108 -2.43 9.63 3.35
C TRP A 108 -3.75 9.79 4.13
N PRO A 109 -4.12 11.01 4.62
CA PRO A 109 -5.43 11.21 5.22
C PRO A 109 -6.58 10.91 4.26
N GLU A 110 -6.44 11.25 2.98
CA GLU A 110 -7.44 10.95 1.96
C GLU A 110 -7.49 9.46 1.62
N ILE A 111 -6.35 8.77 1.52
CA ILE A 111 -6.29 7.30 1.39
C ILE A 111 -7.03 6.62 2.54
N GLN A 112 -6.77 7.03 3.79
CA GLN A 112 -7.48 6.46 4.95
C GLN A 112 -8.99 6.68 4.85
N ARG A 113 -9.42 7.90 4.49
CA ARG A 113 -10.84 8.22 4.30
C ARG A 113 -11.50 7.31 3.24
N ILE A 114 -10.81 7.09 2.13
CA ILE A 114 -11.31 6.23 1.03
C ILE A 114 -11.39 4.78 1.51
N CYS A 115 -10.36 4.25 2.16
CA CYS A 115 -10.37 2.89 2.69
C CYS A 115 -11.51 2.68 3.71
N ASP A 116 -11.72 3.65 4.61
CA ASP A 116 -12.81 3.62 5.59
C ASP A 116 -14.19 3.67 4.91
N LYS A 117 -14.36 4.53 3.89
CA LYS A 117 -15.62 4.68 3.14
C LYS A 117 -16.05 3.40 2.44
N TYR A 118 -15.14 2.72 1.79
CA TYR A 118 -15.41 1.52 0.97
C TYR A 118 -15.19 0.21 1.73
N GLU A 119 -14.87 0.29 3.02
CA GLU A 119 -14.60 -0.87 3.88
C GLU A 119 -13.57 -1.83 3.24
N ILE A 120 -12.52 -1.28 2.59
CA ILE A 120 -11.39 -2.06 2.08
C ILE A 120 -10.26 -2.11 3.10
N ILE A 121 -9.48 -3.17 3.05
CA ILE A 121 -8.34 -3.37 3.95
C ILE A 121 -7.20 -2.44 3.54
N LEU A 122 -6.69 -1.63 4.47
CA LEU A 122 -5.46 -0.87 4.28
C LEU A 122 -4.26 -1.70 4.79
N ILE A 123 -3.33 -2.02 3.87
CA ILE A 123 -2.09 -2.73 4.18
C ILE A 123 -0.93 -1.74 4.08
N ALA A 124 -0.27 -1.46 5.20
CA ALA A 124 0.95 -0.65 5.21
C ALA A 124 2.19 -1.56 5.12
N ASP A 125 2.98 -1.39 4.08
CA ASP A 125 4.28 -2.04 3.99
C ASP A 125 5.33 -1.23 4.76
N GLU A 126 5.55 -1.64 6.00
CA GLU A 126 6.48 -1.01 6.95
C GLU A 126 7.90 -1.61 6.90
N VAL A 127 8.19 -2.44 5.92
CA VAL A 127 9.47 -3.15 5.81
C VAL A 127 10.66 -2.18 5.79
N ILE A 128 10.52 -1.00 5.19
CA ILE A 128 11.54 0.05 5.21
C ILE A 128 11.22 1.11 6.28
N CYS A 129 9.97 1.53 6.39
CA CYS A 129 9.57 2.67 7.23
C CYS A 129 9.50 2.36 8.72
N GLY A 130 9.36 1.09 9.10
CA GLY A 130 9.24 0.68 10.49
C GLY A 130 10.55 0.80 11.28
N PHE A 131 10.40 0.66 12.59
CA PHE A 131 11.49 0.62 13.57
C PHE A 131 12.33 1.90 13.63
N GLY A 132 11.64 3.06 13.63
CA GLY A 132 12.25 4.36 13.92
C GLY A 132 12.73 5.16 12.71
N ARG A 133 12.63 4.62 11.49
CA ARG A 133 13.17 5.27 10.28
C ARG A 133 12.56 6.64 9.99
N THR A 134 11.30 6.84 10.31
CA THR A 134 10.58 8.10 10.08
C THR A 134 10.44 8.98 11.33
N GLY A 135 11.15 8.63 12.40
CA GLY A 135 11.08 9.33 13.70
C GLY A 135 10.02 8.78 14.66
N ASN A 136 9.12 7.93 14.19
CA ASN A 136 8.18 7.15 15.00
C ASN A 136 8.47 5.66 14.88
N TRP A 137 7.89 4.81 15.72
CA TRP A 137 8.07 3.36 15.62
C TRP A 137 7.71 2.82 14.23
N PHE A 138 6.64 3.36 13.61
CA PHE A 138 6.17 2.97 12.30
C PHE A 138 5.88 4.20 11.43
N GLY A 139 6.07 4.08 10.13
CA GLY A 139 5.75 5.10 9.16
C GLY A 139 4.26 5.45 9.13
N SER A 140 3.38 4.49 9.40
CA SER A 140 1.94 4.70 9.55
C SER A 140 1.61 5.71 10.65
N GLN A 141 2.37 5.75 11.74
CA GLN A 141 2.21 6.77 12.79
C GLN A 141 2.60 8.16 12.28
N THR A 142 3.69 8.25 11.52
CA THR A 142 4.14 9.50 10.90
C THR A 142 3.10 10.02 9.91
N MET A 143 2.53 9.14 9.10
CA MET A 143 1.50 9.46 8.10
C MET A 143 0.08 9.56 8.70
N LYS A 144 -0.08 9.31 10.00
CA LYS A 144 -1.36 9.39 10.74
C LYS A 144 -2.44 8.47 10.18
N ILE A 145 -2.06 7.30 9.68
CA ILE A 145 -2.96 6.26 9.19
C ILE A 145 -3.08 5.09 10.16
N ARG A 146 -4.15 4.33 10.02
CA ARG A 146 -4.49 3.17 10.84
C ARG A 146 -4.65 1.94 9.96
N PRO A 147 -3.55 1.29 9.56
CA PRO A 147 -3.63 0.11 8.71
C PRO A 147 -4.29 -1.06 9.43
N ASP A 148 -5.02 -1.87 8.68
CA ASP A 148 -5.56 -3.16 9.17
C ASP A 148 -4.46 -4.22 9.24
N ILE A 149 -3.46 -4.14 8.36
CA ILE A 149 -2.31 -5.05 8.30
C ILE A 149 -1.05 -4.23 8.10
N MET A 150 0.03 -4.60 8.78
CA MET A 150 1.38 -4.06 8.56
C MET A 150 2.34 -5.21 8.26
N THR A 151 3.12 -5.10 7.18
CA THR A 151 4.22 -6.03 6.92
C THR A 151 5.52 -5.46 7.48
N ILE A 152 6.30 -6.29 8.18
CA ILE A 152 7.52 -5.89 8.87
C ILE A 152 8.68 -6.83 8.52
N ALA A 153 9.86 -6.26 8.35
CA ALA A 153 11.13 -7.00 8.15
C ALA A 153 12.31 -6.05 8.44
N LYS A 154 13.43 -6.24 7.82
CA LYS A 154 14.66 -5.40 7.86
C LYS A 154 15.00 -4.87 9.26
N GLY A 155 14.43 -3.72 9.66
CA GLY A 155 14.63 -3.11 10.97
C GLY A 155 14.24 -4.01 12.14
N LEU A 156 13.33 -4.96 11.93
CA LEU A 156 12.89 -5.94 12.92
C LEU A 156 14.06 -6.74 13.52
N SER A 157 15.03 -7.13 12.71
CA SER A 157 16.24 -7.86 13.14
C SER A 157 17.53 -7.08 12.95
N SER A 158 17.46 -5.84 12.44
CA SER A 158 18.64 -5.03 12.07
C SER A 158 19.61 -5.75 11.12
N GLY A 159 19.12 -6.71 10.34
CA GLY A 159 19.88 -7.49 9.38
C GLY A 159 20.64 -8.69 9.98
N TYR A 160 20.53 -8.96 11.29
CA TYR A 160 21.21 -10.09 11.93
C TYR A 160 20.61 -11.44 11.57
N GLN A 161 19.30 -11.49 11.31
CA GLN A 161 18.59 -12.71 10.94
C GLN A 161 17.56 -12.43 9.84
N PRO A 162 17.38 -13.36 8.89
CA PRO A 162 16.32 -13.26 7.89
C PRO A 162 14.97 -13.52 8.56
N ILE A 163 14.29 -12.45 8.96
CA ILE A 163 12.99 -12.52 9.61
C ILE A 163 12.05 -11.48 9.00
N GLY A 164 10.80 -11.83 8.90
CA GLY A 164 9.70 -10.94 8.54
C GLY A 164 8.43 -11.40 9.22
N GLY A 165 7.44 -10.54 9.25
CA GLY A 165 6.16 -10.84 9.87
C GLY A 165 5.07 -9.90 9.39
N SER A 166 3.85 -10.20 9.83
CA SER A 166 2.69 -9.34 9.63
C SER A 166 2.04 -9.06 10.98
N ILE A 167 1.75 -7.80 11.23
CA ILE A 167 0.95 -7.35 12.38
C ILE A 167 -0.45 -7.08 11.85
N VAL A 168 -1.45 -7.63 12.50
CA VAL A 168 -2.85 -7.47 12.07
C VAL A 168 -3.67 -6.76 13.15
N SER A 169 -4.66 -5.98 12.71
CA SER A 169 -5.61 -5.35 13.61
C SER A 169 -6.49 -6.40 14.32
N ARG A 170 -7.11 -6.02 15.45
CA ARG A 170 -8.05 -6.90 16.16
C ARG A 170 -9.17 -7.38 15.22
N LYS A 171 -9.69 -6.49 14.35
CA LYS A 171 -10.71 -6.81 13.35
C LYS A 171 -10.31 -7.98 12.46
N ILE A 172 -9.06 -8.03 12.03
CA ILE A 172 -8.53 -9.13 11.21
C ILE A 172 -8.29 -10.37 12.07
N ALA A 173 -7.68 -10.21 13.25
CA ALA A 173 -7.37 -11.32 14.14
C ALA A 173 -8.63 -12.11 14.55
N GLU A 174 -9.74 -11.44 14.83
CA GLU A 174 -11.02 -12.07 15.18
C GLU A 174 -11.63 -12.91 14.05
N VAL A 175 -11.17 -12.72 12.81
CA VAL A 175 -11.65 -13.48 11.63
C VAL A 175 -10.78 -14.70 11.34
N ILE A 176 -9.47 -14.59 11.60
CA ILE A 176 -8.49 -15.63 11.23
C ILE A 176 -8.11 -16.55 12.41
N GLY A 177 -8.34 -16.11 13.63
CA GLY A 177 -8.03 -16.84 14.87
C GLY A 177 -9.15 -17.54 15.46
#